data_cfe41c3132d72cc6f2305189bbefdff5
#
_entry.id   cfe41c3132d72cc6f2305189bbefdff5
#
_cell.length_a   1.000
_cell.length_b   1.000
_cell.length_c   1.000
_cell.angle_alpha   90.00
_cell.angle_beta   90.00
_cell.angle_gamma   90.00
#
_symmetry.space_group_name_H-M   'P 1'
#
loop_
_entity.id
_entity.type
_entity.pdbx_description
1 polymer ?
#
loop_
_entity_poly.entity_id
_entity_poly.type
_entity_poly.pdbx_seq_one_letter_code
_entity_poly.pdbx_strand_id
1 'polypeptide(L)'
;VIFGGDRDDLPDGLRQIASLPQAVVLLRPGLKIASVNAAAEQMLGQGARRLIGKALGAVVEFGEPRILTMMADSEVQISARDIAVKLGKADAARVNLAIAPVIGNAGWQIMTMTVPTELEGLEEISPEASENMVLRAPEILAHEIKNPLAGIRGAAQLLSRKLKAKDRALAELIADEVDRIAGLIDQMQSLSRKTREPGGVVNLHVAVRKARAVVEASGLDGVVLTEEFDPSLPDIRASNEMLMQVLINLMTNAIEASRSNEAPAVRLRTRFASGIALLDRARGLSVPLPIEITVADNGPGIDPAVRDHLFEPFVTSKKHGQGLGLALVRKLVRDMDGRISHDRDERGGWTNFRIHLPVAQTADEPKPKIEEILT
;
A
#
# COMPACT_ATOMS: atom_id res chain seq x y z
N VAL A 1 1.20 21.73 4.86
CA VAL A 1 -0.21 22.08 5.05
C VAL A 1 -0.30 23.57 5.01
N ILE A 2 -0.88 24.14 3.94
CA ILE A 2 -1.09 25.57 3.78
C ILE A 2 -2.51 25.85 4.29
N PHE A 3 -2.62 26.41 5.48
CA PHE A 3 -3.89 26.97 5.97
C PHE A 3 -4.05 28.37 5.36
N GLY A 4 -4.97 28.52 4.42
CA GLY A 4 -5.38 29.81 3.87
C GLY A 4 -6.45 30.43 4.76
N GLY A 5 -6.05 31.24 5.71
CA GLY A 5 -6.91 32.06 6.56
C GLY A 5 -6.08 33.18 7.19
N ASP A 6 -6.72 34.28 7.54
CA ASP A 6 -6.06 35.40 8.17
C ASP A 6 -5.32 34.94 9.44
N ARG A 7 -4.04 35.24 9.56
CA ARG A 7 -3.17 34.76 10.64
C ARG A 7 -3.58 35.24 12.04
N ASP A 8 -4.37 36.29 12.11
CA ASP A 8 -4.78 36.93 13.38
C ASP A 8 -5.98 36.24 14.07
N ASP A 9 -6.72 35.38 13.37
CA ASP A 9 -7.90 34.65 13.91
C ASP A 9 -7.64 33.21 14.33
N LEU A 10 -6.42 32.68 14.13
CA LEU A 10 -6.10 31.29 14.48
C LEU A 10 -5.77 31.20 15.99
N PRO A 11 -6.40 30.27 16.73
CA PRO A 11 -6.02 30.00 18.11
C PRO A 11 -4.52 29.66 18.21
N ASP A 12 -3.85 30.11 19.24
CA ASP A 12 -2.46 29.79 19.52
C ASP A 12 -2.22 28.27 19.46
N GLY A 13 -1.15 27.83 18.79
CA GLY A 13 -0.82 26.42 18.60
C GLY A 13 -0.80 25.61 19.90
N LEU A 14 -0.43 26.24 21.03
CA LEU A 14 -0.50 25.61 22.35
C LEU A 14 -1.94 25.32 22.78
N ARG A 15 -2.88 26.19 22.47
CA ARG A 15 -4.31 25.97 22.76
C ARG A 15 -4.90 24.88 21.87
N GLN A 16 -4.45 24.79 20.62
CA GLN A 16 -4.89 23.74 19.71
C GLN A 16 -4.44 22.36 20.22
N ILE A 17 -3.17 22.21 20.64
CA ILE A 17 -2.64 20.97 21.21
C ILE A 17 -3.32 20.63 22.53
N ALA A 18 -3.61 21.63 23.38
CA ALA A 18 -4.31 21.44 24.65
C ALA A 18 -5.73 20.90 24.48
N SER A 19 -6.38 21.19 23.34
CA SER A 19 -7.76 20.78 23.03
C SER A 19 -7.86 19.39 22.38
N LEU A 20 -6.73 18.75 22.05
CA LEU A 20 -6.74 17.42 21.43
C LEU A 20 -7.25 16.38 22.45
N PRO A 21 -8.18 15.48 22.04
CA PRO A 21 -8.68 14.40 22.89
C PRO A 21 -7.64 13.30 23.13
N GLN A 22 -6.58 13.26 22.34
CA GLN A 22 -5.47 12.33 22.49
C GLN A 22 -4.47 12.86 23.52
N ALA A 23 -3.88 11.97 24.32
CA ALA A 23 -2.82 12.33 25.23
C ALA A 23 -1.57 12.75 24.45
N VAL A 24 -1.11 14.00 24.66
CA VAL A 24 0.07 14.56 24.01
C VAL A 24 1.09 14.95 25.07
N VAL A 25 2.32 14.44 24.89
CA VAL A 25 3.47 14.73 25.76
C VAL A 25 4.60 15.29 24.92
N LEU A 26 5.08 16.48 25.25
CA LEU A 26 6.27 17.07 24.65
C LEU A 26 7.49 16.67 25.49
N LEU A 27 8.49 16.08 24.82
CA LEU A 27 9.72 15.63 25.43
C LEU A 27 10.90 16.50 24.98
N ARG A 28 11.74 16.91 25.93
CA ARG A 28 13.04 17.54 25.67
C ARG A 28 14.14 16.48 25.58
N PRO A 29 15.34 16.84 25.11
CA PRO A 29 16.50 15.95 25.07
C PRO A 29 16.68 15.20 26.39
N GLY A 30 16.95 13.87 26.29
CA GLY A 30 17.03 12.96 27.43
C GLY A 30 15.67 12.47 27.94
N LEU A 31 14.63 12.49 27.09
CA LEU A 31 13.28 11.99 27.36
C LEU A 31 12.64 12.58 28.62
N LYS A 32 12.92 13.86 28.91
CA LYS A 32 12.30 14.57 30.05
C LYS A 32 11.04 15.29 29.59
N ILE A 33 9.96 15.13 30.33
CA ILE A 33 8.66 15.74 30.04
C ILE A 33 8.80 17.28 30.13
N ALA A 34 8.47 17.96 29.04
CA ALA A 34 8.50 19.43 28.96
C ALA A 34 7.08 20.00 29.08
N SER A 35 6.09 19.36 28.49
CA SER A 35 4.69 19.78 28.53
C SER A 35 3.78 18.57 28.33
N VAL A 36 2.55 18.66 28.83
CA VAL A 36 1.48 17.67 28.67
C VAL A 36 0.16 18.39 28.44
N ASN A 37 -0.75 17.80 27.67
CA ASN A 37 -2.12 18.33 27.54
C ASN A 37 -3.05 17.68 28.59
N ALA A 38 -4.29 18.18 28.67
CA ALA A 38 -5.28 17.69 29.63
C ALA A 38 -5.56 16.18 29.49
N ALA A 39 -5.61 15.64 28.28
CA ALA A 39 -5.80 14.23 28.04
C ALA A 39 -4.61 13.38 28.57
N ALA A 40 -3.38 13.88 28.47
CA ALA A 40 -2.20 13.23 29.03
C ALA A 40 -2.20 13.27 30.57
N GLU A 41 -2.63 14.36 31.19
CA GLU A 41 -2.80 14.45 32.66
C GLU A 41 -3.80 13.40 33.16
N GLN A 42 -4.91 13.26 32.44
CA GLN A 42 -5.96 12.30 32.79
C GLN A 42 -5.45 10.86 32.61
N MET A 43 -4.79 10.54 31.49
CA MET A 43 -4.26 9.22 31.19
C MET A 43 -3.16 8.81 32.19
N LEU A 44 -2.24 9.73 32.51
CA LEU A 44 -1.14 9.46 33.43
C LEU A 44 -1.53 9.56 34.92
N GLY A 45 -2.75 10.00 35.21
CA GLY A 45 -3.28 10.14 36.56
C GLY A 45 -2.52 11.18 37.41
N GLN A 46 -1.81 12.11 36.80
CA GLN A 46 -0.98 13.11 37.47
C GLN A 46 -1.08 14.45 36.74
N GLY A 47 -1.25 15.54 37.51
CA GLY A 47 -1.27 16.90 36.94
C GLY A 47 0.09 17.35 36.36
N ALA A 48 0.06 18.24 35.37
CA ALA A 48 1.24 18.77 34.65
C ALA A 48 2.36 19.20 35.57
N ARG A 49 2.06 19.88 36.68
CA ARG A 49 3.07 20.35 37.67
C ARG A 49 3.91 19.22 38.28
N ARG A 50 3.36 18.01 38.34
CA ARG A 50 4.05 16.83 38.87
C ARG A 50 4.78 16.04 37.80
N LEU A 51 4.37 16.18 36.55
CA LEU A 51 4.93 15.49 35.38
C LEU A 51 6.11 16.21 34.77
N ILE A 52 6.01 17.53 34.65
CA ILE A 52 7.04 18.37 34.01
C ILE A 52 8.39 18.22 34.74
N GLY A 53 9.44 17.98 33.96
CA GLY A 53 10.83 17.79 34.41
C GLY A 53 11.18 16.36 34.78
N LYS A 54 10.23 15.45 34.95
CA LYS A 54 10.51 14.03 35.19
C LYS A 54 10.97 13.34 33.91
N ALA A 55 11.80 12.29 34.05
CA ALA A 55 12.09 11.38 32.96
C ALA A 55 10.84 10.57 32.63
N LEU A 56 10.57 10.33 31.34
CA LEU A 56 9.41 9.58 30.87
C LEU A 56 9.34 8.18 31.49
N GLY A 57 10.46 7.45 31.56
CA GLY A 57 10.53 6.12 32.15
C GLY A 57 10.27 6.06 33.67
N ALA A 58 10.24 7.21 34.38
CA ALA A 58 9.83 7.29 35.77
C ALA A 58 8.29 7.44 35.93
N VAL A 59 7.59 7.73 34.84
CA VAL A 59 6.14 7.97 34.81
C VAL A 59 5.40 6.86 34.05
N VAL A 60 6.00 6.36 32.96
CA VAL A 60 5.45 5.32 32.09
C VAL A 60 6.46 4.16 32.07
N GLU A 61 6.04 3.02 32.51
CA GLU A 61 6.79 1.77 32.40
C GLU A 61 6.27 1.01 31.17
N PHE A 62 7.13 0.86 30.16
CA PHE A 62 6.80 0.13 28.93
C PHE A 62 7.07 -1.35 29.13
N GLY A 63 6.10 -2.22 28.74
CA GLY A 63 6.28 -3.68 28.82
C GLY A 63 7.43 -4.20 27.95
N GLU A 64 7.85 -3.41 26.95
CA GLU A 64 9.01 -3.70 26.11
C GLU A 64 10.15 -2.70 26.40
N PRO A 65 11.26 -3.12 27.03
CA PRO A 65 12.40 -2.24 27.34
C PRO A 65 13.03 -1.58 26.11
N ARG A 66 12.90 -2.21 24.93
CA ARG A 66 13.45 -1.69 23.66
C ARG A 66 12.82 -0.37 23.23
N ILE A 67 11.59 -0.08 23.64
CA ILE A 67 10.89 1.15 23.28
C ILE A 67 11.64 2.37 23.79
N LEU A 68 12.04 2.38 25.06
CA LEU A 68 12.83 3.48 25.64
C LEU A 68 14.19 3.67 24.96
N THR A 69 14.83 2.58 24.54
CA THR A 69 16.10 2.64 23.81
C THR A 69 15.90 3.23 22.41
N MET A 70 14.81 2.86 21.71
CA MET A 70 14.49 3.43 20.40
C MET A 70 14.10 4.91 20.50
N MET A 71 13.41 5.32 21.58
CA MET A 71 13.07 6.72 21.85
C MET A 71 14.29 7.60 22.16
N ALA A 72 15.39 7.00 22.63
CA ALA A 72 16.64 7.75 22.88
C ALA A 72 17.27 8.30 21.59
N ASP A 73 16.97 7.69 20.44
CA ASP A 73 17.29 8.23 19.12
C ASP A 73 16.23 9.25 18.71
N SER A 74 16.56 10.53 18.90
CA SER A 74 15.61 11.63 18.71
C SER A 74 15.25 11.92 17.24
N GLU A 75 15.86 11.27 16.26
CA GLU A 75 15.60 11.46 14.84
C GLU A 75 14.62 10.41 14.27
N VAL A 76 14.30 9.39 15.06
CA VAL A 76 13.45 8.28 14.60
C VAL A 76 11.98 8.53 14.92
N GLN A 77 11.13 8.44 13.91
CA GLN A 77 9.69 8.38 14.11
C GLN A 77 9.28 6.95 14.46
N ILE A 78 8.62 6.78 15.60
CA ILE A 78 8.15 5.48 16.11
C ILE A 78 6.63 5.49 16.11
N SER A 79 6.03 4.43 15.58
CA SER A 79 4.61 4.16 15.74
C SER A 79 4.45 2.71 16.18
N ALA A 80 3.87 2.52 17.34
CA ALA A 80 3.67 1.20 17.92
C ALA A 80 2.24 1.10 18.47
N ARG A 81 1.58 -0.03 18.22
CA ARG A 81 0.17 -0.25 18.59
C ARG A 81 0.09 -1.34 19.64
N ASP A 82 -0.94 -1.24 20.45
CA ASP A 82 -1.31 -2.26 21.45
C ASP A 82 -0.15 -2.62 22.41
N ILE A 83 0.57 -1.57 22.88
CA ILE A 83 1.67 -1.75 23.80
C ILE A 83 1.16 -1.83 25.23
N ALA A 84 1.60 -2.83 25.96
CA ALA A 84 1.39 -2.87 27.40
C ALA A 84 2.22 -1.79 28.10
N VAL A 85 1.56 -0.87 28.78
CA VAL A 85 2.21 0.18 29.58
C VAL A 85 1.62 0.18 30.98
N LYS A 86 2.46 0.45 31.97
CA LYS A 86 2.03 0.70 33.33
C LYS A 86 2.12 2.19 33.60
N LEU A 87 1.00 2.81 33.90
CA LEU A 87 0.86 4.25 34.09
C LEU A 87 0.82 4.57 35.59
N GLY A 88 1.96 4.86 36.17
CA GLY A 88 2.07 5.18 37.59
C GLY A 88 1.65 4.03 38.53
N LYS A 89 0.57 4.23 39.33
CA LYS A 89 0.04 3.21 40.26
C LYS A 89 -1.14 2.40 39.69
N ALA A 90 -1.55 2.68 38.46
CA ALA A 90 -2.66 1.97 37.80
C ALA A 90 -2.20 0.60 37.29
N ASP A 91 -3.17 -0.29 37.05
CA ASP A 91 -2.93 -1.57 36.38
C ASP A 91 -2.39 -1.37 34.97
N ALA A 92 -1.74 -2.39 34.42
CA ALA A 92 -1.21 -2.34 33.07
C ALA A 92 -2.33 -2.03 32.06
N ALA A 93 -2.17 -0.95 31.31
CA ALA A 93 -3.08 -0.54 30.24
C ALA A 93 -2.43 -0.84 28.89
N ARG A 94 -3.26 -1.06 27.88
CA ARG A 94 -2.79 -1.14 26.50
C ARG A 94 -2.99 0.22 25.84
N VAL A 95 -1.98 0.69 25.12
CA VAL A 95 -2.02 1.99 24.43
C VAL A 95 -1.43 1.91 23.03
N ASN A 96 -1.96 2.72 22.14
CA ASN A 96 -1.30 3.04 20.89
C ASN A 96 -0.38 4.24 21.12
N LEU A 97 0.88 4.12 20.71
CA LEU A 97 1.94 5.08 20.91
C LEU A 97 2.49 5.56 19.57
N ALA A 98 2.58 6.87 19.39
CA ALA A 98 3.34 7.45 18.28
C ALA A 98 4.29 8.53 18.82
N ILE A 99 5.51 8.55 18.26
CA ILE A 99 6.56 9.49 18.62
C ILE A 99 7.15 10.07 17.35
N ALA A 100 7.32 11.38 17.32
CA ALA A 100 7.91 12.08 16.19
C ALA A 100 8.86 13.18 16.66
N PRO A 101 9.96 13.45 15.93
CA PRO A 101 10.83 14.59 16.21
C PRO A 101 10.09 15.93 15.97
N VAL A 102 10.43 16.94 16.75
CA VAL A 102 9.91 18.30 16.54
C VAL A 102 10.77 18.99 15.50
N ILE A 103 10.16 19.34 14.37
CA ILE A 103 10.85 20.03 13.26
C ILE A 103 11.44 21.37 13.76
N GLY A 104 12.73 21.58 13.49
CA GLY A 104 13.44 22.82 13.88
C GLY A 104 14.00 22.82 15.30
N ASN A 105 13.75 21.79 16.12
CA ASN A 105 14.25 21.71 17.49
C ASN A 105 14.95 20.36 17.73
N ALA A 106 16.25 20.30 17.51
CA ALA A 106 17.01 19.07 17.63
C ALA A 106 16.88 18.44 19.04
N GLY A 107 16.61 17.14 19.07
CA GLY A 107 16.45 16.37 20.30
C GLY A 107 15.10 16.48 21.00
N TRP A 108 14.17 17.31 20.50
CA TRP A 108 12.81 17.39 21.00
C TRP A 108 11.89 16.42 20.25
N GLN A 109 10.97 15.82 20.99
CA GLN A 109 10.03 14.85 20.45
C GLN A 109 8.61 15.11 20.95
N ILE A 110 7.62 14.84 20.12
CA ILE A 110 6.21 14.76 20.51
C ILE A 110 5.83 13.28 20.60
N MET A 111 5.28 12.92 21.74
CA MET A 111 4.70 11.59 21.97
C MET A 111 3.19 11.73 22.11
N THR A 112 2.45 10.91 21.37
CA THR A 112 1.00 10.77 21.52
C THR A 112 0.65 9.38 21.99
N MET A 113 -0.34 9.28 22.88
CA MET A 113 -0.87 8.02 23.38
C MET A 113 -2.38 8.04 23.32
N THR A 114 -2.97 6.91 22.89
CA THR A 114 -4.41 6.68 22.94
C THR A 114 -4.67 5.35 23.63
N VAL A 115 -5.61 5.32 24.56
CA VAL A 115 -6.14 4.05 25.09
C VAL A 115 -7.14 3.53 24.08
N PRO A 116 -7.04 2.29 23.60
CA PRO A 116 -8.12 1.66 22.85
C PRO A 116 -9.40 1.75 23.69
N THR A 117 -10.41 2.48 23.24
CA THR A 117 -11.71 2.52 23.94
C THR A 117 -12.46 1.23 23.63
N GLU A 118 -13.26 0.68 24.55
CA GLU A 118 -14.12 -0.50 24.29
C GLU A 118 -15.18 -0.26 23.20
N LEU A 119 -15.43 1.01 22.84
CA LEU A 119 -16.14 1.38 21.60
C LEU A 119 -15.22 1.30 20.37
N GLU A 120 -13.89 1.43 20.51
CA GLU A 120 -12.90 0.97 19.54
C GLU A 120 -12.71 -0.55 19.56
N GLY A 121 -13.16 -1.25 20.57
CA GLY A 121 -13.32 -2.72 20.63
C GLY A 121 -14.54 -3.23 19.84
N LEU A 122 -15.50 -2.37 19.51
CA LEU A 122 -16.48 -2.53 18.42
C LEU A 122 -15.99 -1.83 17.14
N GLU A 123 -14.94 -1.01 17.21
CA GLU A 123 -14.12 -0.40 16.20
C GLU A 123 -12.63 -0.77 16.29
N GLU A 124 -12.27 -1.76 17.10
CA GLU A 124 -11.22 -2.74 16.81
C GLU A 124 -11.76 -3.83 15.85
N ILE A 125 -12.35 -3.33 14.96
CA ILE A 125 -11.87 -3.32 13.59
C ILE A 125 -10.43 -2.83 13.69
N SER A 126 -9.46 -3.79 13.87
CA SER A 126 -8.04 -3.64 13.52
C SER A 126 -7.97 -2.67 12.34
N PRO A 127 -6.87 -1.93 12.03
CA PRO A 127 -6.77 -1.24 10.74
C PRO A 127 -7.12 -2.20 9.62
N GLU A 128 -6.92 -3.48 9.87
CA GLU A 128 -7.50 -4.64 9.25
C GLU A 128 -9.02 -4.74 9.40
N ALA A 129 -9.69 -4.36 10.42
CA ALA A 129 -11.12 -4.47 10.61
C ALA A 129 -11.87 -3.15 10.39
N SER A 130 -11.26 -1.96 10.52
CA SER A 130 -11.75 -0.69 9.91
C SER A 130 -11.53 -0.69 8.40
N GLU A 131 -10.39 -1.19 7.92
CA GLU A 131 -10.28 -1.63 6.54
C GLU A 131 -11.32 -2.72 6.23
N ASN A 132 -11.61 -3.72 7.06
CA ASN A 132 -12.57 -4.78 6.79
C ASN A 132 -14.05 -4.35 6.87
N MET A 133 -14.43 -3.32 7.60
CA MET A 133 -15.82 -2.83 7.65
C MET A 133 -16.06 -1.75 6.60
N VAL A 134 -15.09 -0.89 6.33
CA VAL A 134 -15.03 -0.04 5.14
C VAL A 134 -14.82 -0.90 3.88
N LEU A 135 -14.26 -2.11 4.00
CA LEU A 135 -13.95 -3.02 2.90
C LEU A 135 -15.00 -4.15 2.73
N ARG A 136 -15.87 -4.45 3.71
CA ARG A 136 -17.05 -5.31 3.51
C ARG A 136 -18.26 -4.56 2.93
N ALA A 137 -18.39 -3.28 3.21
CA ALA A 137 -19.37 -2.45 2.54
C ALA A 137 -19.20 -2.47 0.99
N PRO A 138 -17.99 -2.41 0.39
CA PRO A 138 -17.82 -2.56 -1.04
C PRO A 138 -18.19 -3.95 -1.60
N GLU A 139 -18.03 -5.04 -0.85
CA GLU A 139 -18.43 -6.37 -1.35
C GLU A 139 -19.94 -6.52 -1.46
N ILE A 140 -20.69 -6.07 -0.45
CA ILE A 140 -22.17 -6.09 -0.46
C ILE A 140 -22.69 -5.09 -1.50
N LEU A 141 -22.18 -3.85 -1.48
CA LEU A 141 -22.53 -2.80 -2.43
C LEU A 141 -22.22 -3.20 -3.88
N ALA A 142 -21.10 -3.87 -4.10
CA ALA A 142 -20.72 -4.30 -5.43
C ALA A 142 -21.68 -5.37 -6.00
N HIS A 143 -22.13 -6.32 -5.18
CA HIS A 143 -23.16 -7.27 -5.59
C HIS A 143 -24.51 -6.59 -5.85
N GLU A 144 -24.91 -5.64 -5.00
CA GLU A 144 -26.14 -4.89 -5.16
C GLU A 144 -26.10 -3.92 -6.35
N ILE A 145 -24.93 -3.38 -6.71
CA ILE A 145 -24.78 -2.54 -7.92
C ILE A 145 -24.67 -3.38 -9.19
N LYS A 146 -24.01 -4.53 -9.17
CA LYS A 146 -23.90 -5.42 -10.34
C LYS A 146 -25.26 -5.97 -10.79
N ASN A 147 -26.17 -6.22 -9.85
CA ASN A 147 -27.51 -6.72 -10.18
C ASN A 147 -28.29 -5.75 -11.08
N PRO A 148 -28.49 -4.47 -10.77
CA PRO A 148 -29.15 -3.53 -11.67
C PRO A 148 -28.37 -3.31 -12.97
N LEU A 149 -27.01 -3.32 -12.92
CA LEU A 149 -26.18 -3.21 -14.12
C LEU A 149 -26.43 -4.38 -15.08
N ALA A 150 -26.52 -5.61 -14.57
CA ALA A 150 -26.85 -6.78 -15.39
C ALA A 150 -28.25 -6.64 -16.04
N GLY A 151 -29.24 -6.07 -15.33
CA GLY A 151 -30.56 -5.73 -15.87
C GLY A 151 -30.49 -4.72 -17.01
N ILE A 152 -29.73 -3.62 -16.82
CA ILE A 152 -29.56 -2.58 -17.85
C ILE A 152 -28.84 -3.16 -19.07
N ARG A 153 -27.79 -3.95 -18.89
CA ARG A 153 -27.09 -4.66 -19.97
C ARG A 153 -27.98 -5.57 -20.74
N GLY A 154 -28.81 -6.40 -20.06
CA GLY A 154 -29.75 -7.31 -20.68
C GLY A 154 -30.81 -6.54 -21.51
N ALA A 155 -31.31 -5.43 -20.97
CA ALA A 155 -32.25 -4.56 -21.70
C ALA A 155 -31.59 -3.94 -22.95
N ALA A 156 -30.37 -3.41 -22.84
CA ALA A 156 -29.63 -2.84 -23.96
C ALA A 156 -29.38 -3.90 -25.07
N GLN A 157 -28.99 -5.12 -24.69
CA GLN A 157 -28.79 -6.23 -25.63
C GLN A 157 -30.08 -6.69 -26.31
N LEU A 158 -31.20 -6.70 -25.61
CA LEU A 158 -32.52 -7.01 -26.23
C LEU A 158 -32.98 -5.91 -27.18
N LEU A 159 -32.71 -4.64 -26.84
CA LEU A 159 -33.00 -3.50 -27.70
C LEU A 159 -32.12 -3.52 -28.97
N SER A 160 -30.84 -3.79 -28.86
CA SER A 160 -29.90 -3.82 -30.00
C SER A 160 -30.32 -4.81 -31.08
N ARG A 161 -30.98 -5.92 -30.70
CA ARG A 161 -31.52 -6.92 -31.64
C ARG A 161 -32.73 -6.45 -32.44
N LYS A 162 -33.47 -5.45 -31.92
CA LYS A 162 -34.74 -4.96 -32.51
C LYS A 162 -34.58 -3.62 -33.20
N LEU A 163 -33.52 -2.88 -32.94
CA LEU A 163 -33.31 -1.53 -33.43
C LEU A 163 -32.63 -1.49 -34.81
N LYS A 164 -32.85 -0.40 -35.54
CA LYS A 164 -32.14 -0.09 -36.79
C LYS A 164 -30.67 0.32 -36.47
N ALA A 165 -29.78 0.25 -37.48
CA ALA A 165 -28.35 0.42 -37.32
C ALA A 165 -27.94 1.63 -36.49
N LYS A 166 -28.57 2.80 -36.65
CA LYS A 166 -28.21 4.03 -35.90
C LYS A 166 -28.59 3.94 -34.43
N ASP A 167 -29.72 3.40 -34.08
CA ASP A 167 -30.22 3.27 -32.70
C ASP A 167 -29.57 2.07 -32.01
N ARG A 168 -29.17 1.05 -32.80
CA ARG A 168 -28.42 -0.10 -32.35
C ARG A 168 -27.06 0.28 -31.78
N ALA A 169 -26.32 1.21 -32.41
CA ALA A 169 -25.06 1.71 -31.91
C ALA A 169 -25.19 2.37 -30.52
N LEU A 170 -26.32 3.04 -30.25
CA LEU A 170 -26.59 3.58 -28.91
C LEU A 170 -26.82 2.49 -27.85
N ALA A 171 -27.52 1.43 -28.22
CA ALA A 171 -27.76 0.30 -27.32
C ALA A 171 -26.46 -0.47 -27.03
N GLU A 172 -25.57 -0.63 -28.01
CA GLU A 172 -24.26 -1.21 -27.87
C GLU A 172 -23.38 -0.33 -26.95
N LEU A 173 -23.38 1.00 -27.15
CA LEU A 173 -22.66 1.93 -26.27
C LEU A 173 -23.13 1.83 -24.79
N ILE A 174 -24.44 1.68 -24.55
CA ILE A 174 -24.96 1.48 -23.18
C ILE A 174 -24.46 0.16 -22.62
N ALA A 175 -24.43 -0.92 -23.39
CA ALA A 175 -23.90 -2.21 -22.92
C ALA A 175 -22.41 -2.13 -22.57
N ASP A 176 -21.62 -1.46 -23.41
CA ASP A 176 -20.18 -1.27 -23.21
C ASP A 176 -19.88 -0.44 -21.95
N GLU A 177 -20.66 0.64 -21.70
CA GLU A 177 -20.49 1.46 -20.51
C GLU A 177 -20.91 0.71 -19.23
N VAL A 178 -21.94 -0.13 -19.30
CA VAL A 178 -22.32 -1.02 -18.18
C VAL A 178 -21.21 -2.03 -17.88
N ASP A 179 -20.59 -2.64 -18.90
CA ASP A 179 -19.47 -3.55 -18.73
C ASP A 179 -18.25 -2.84 -18.14
N ARG A 180 -18.02 -1.61 -18.55
CA ARG A 180 -16.96 -0.76 -17.98
C ARG A 180 -17.20 -0.48 -16.49
N ILE A 181 -18.42 -0.10 -16.09
CA ILE A 181 -18.76 0.14 -14.67
C ILE A 181 -18.63 -1.16 -13.86
N ALA A 182 -19.09 -2.29 -14.38
CA ALA A 182 -18.94 -3.59 -13.73
C ALA A 182 -17.46 -3.93 -13.49
N GLY A 183 -16.59 -3.69 -14.49
CA GLY A 183 -15.13 -3.86 -14.36
C GLY A 183 -14.50 -2.97 -13.30
N LEU A 184 -14.96 -1.70 -13.15
CA LEU A 184 -14.53 -0.80 -12.07
C LEU A 184 -14.85 -1.38 -10.69
N ILE A 185 -16.06 -1.88 -10.53
CA ILE A 185 -16.53 -2.47 -9.27
C ILE A 185 -15.69 -3.71 -8.93
N ASP A 186 -15.36 -4.55 -9.93
CA ASP A 186 -14.49 -5.72 -9.74
C ASP A 186 -13.09 -5.34 -9.30
N GLN A 187 -12.50 -4.29 -9.88
CA GLN A 187 -11.20 -3.78 -9.50
C GLN A 187 -11.22 -3.19 -8.08
N MET A 188 -12.27 -2.45 -7.71
CA MET A 188 -12.45 -1.95 -6.34
C MET A 188 -12.58 -3.08 -5.33
N GLN A 189 -13.36 -4.13 -5.64
CA GLN A 189 -13.45 -5.32 -4.80
C GLN A 189 -12.08 -6.00 -4.63
N SER A 190 -11.33 -6.13 -5.72
CA SER A 190 -10.00 -6.74 -5.69
C SER A 190 -9.00 -5.95 -4.84
N LEU A 191 -9.10 -4.61 -4.82
CA LEU A 191 -8.33 -3.76 -3.92
C LEU A 191 -8.69 -3.96 -2.45
N SER A 192 -9.98 -4.26 -2.18
CA SER A 192 -10.55 -4.43 -0.85
C SER A 192 -10.29 -5.81 -0.24
N ARG A 193 -10.21 -6.85 -1.04
CA ARG A 193 -10.05 -8.23 -0.54
C ARG A 193 -8.73 -8.44 0.17
N LYS A 194 -8.77 -8.95 1.39
CA LYS A 194 -7.63 -9.55 2.09
C LYS A 194 -7.45 -11.00 1.61
N THR A 195 -6.89 -11.18 0.44
CA THR A 195 -6.60 -12.52 -0.05
C THR A 195 -5.11 -12.81 0.14
N ARG A 196 -4.73 -13.24 1.34
CA ARG A 196 -3.54 -14.05 1.51
C ARG A 196 -3.90 -15.50 1.16
N GLU A 197 -4.10 -15.79 -0.09
CA GLU A 197 -3.99 -17.17 -0.53
C GLU A 197 -2.53 -17.59 -0.38
N PRO A 198 -2.27 -18.74 0.27
CA PRO A 198 -0.90 -19.22 0.36
C PRO A 198 -0.36 -19.39 -1.04
N GLY A 199 0.66 -18.58 -1.37
CA GLY A 199 1.30 -18.65 -2.69
C GLY A 199 1.84 -20.05 -2.94
N GLY A 200 1.48 -20.63 -4.09
CA GLY A 200 2.04 -21.86 -4.60
C GLY A 200 3.42 -21.66 -5.23
N VAL A 201 4.01 -22.76 -5.67
CA VAL A 201 5.21 -22.74 -6.51
C VAL A 201 4.78 -22.47 -7.96
N VAL A 202 5.29 -21.39 -8.54
CA VAL A 202 4.92 -20.95 -9.89
C VAL A 202 6.16 -20.80 -10.75
N ASN A 203 6.13 -21.41 -11.94
CA ASN A 203 7.14 -21.16 -12.95
C ASN A 203 6.87 -19.80 -13.61
N LEU A 204 7.80 -18.85 -13.39
CA LEU A 204 7.65 -17.47 -13.84
C LEU A 204 7.45 -17.35 -15.35
N HIS A 205 8.25 -18.08 -16.15
CA HIS A 205 8.20 -17.95 -17.61
C HIS A 205 6.90 -18.51 -18.20
N VAL A 206 6.33 -19.54 -17.56
CA VAL A 206 5.00 -20.07 -17.95
C VAL A 206 3.92 -19.01 -17.69
N ALA A 207 3.96 -18.34 -16.55
CA ALA A 207 3.00 -17.27 -16.22
C ALA A 207 3.14 -16.08 -17.19
N VAL A 208 4.37 -15.63 -17.46
CA VAL A 208 4.62 -14.50 -18.38
C VAL A 208 4.12 -14.82 -19.79
N ARG A 209 4.41 -16.01 -20.32
CA ARG A 209 3.92 -16.41 -21.66
C ARG A 209 2.40 -16.50 -21.73
N LYS A 210 1.73 -17.00 -20.67
CA LYS A 210 0.27 -17.02 -20.61
C LYS A 210 -0.32 -15.61 -20.60
N ALA A 211 0.24 -14.72 -19.77
CA ALA A 211 -0.20 -13.33 -19.71
C ALA A 211 -0.01 -12.61 -21.05
N ARG A 212 1.15 -12.82 -21.69
CA ARG A 212 1.44 -12.34 -23.04
C ARG A 212 0.38 -12.80 -24.05
N ALA A 213 0.06 -14.09 -24.09
CA ALA A 213 -0.93 -14.63 -25.00
C ALA A 213 -2.32 -13.99 -24.83
N VAL A 214 -2.73 -13.69 -23.58
CA VAL A 214 -3.97 -12.98 -23.30
C VAL A 214 -3.95 -11.55 -23.87
N VAL A 215 -2.84 -10.85 -23.67
CA VAL A 215 -2.68 -9.47 -24.15
C VAL A 215 -2.60 -9.42 -25.69
N GLU A 216 -1.89 -10.34 -26.32
CA GLU A 216 -1.83 -10.47 -27.78
C GLU A 216 -3.20 -10.74 -28.40
N ALA A 217 -4.01 -11.60 -27.76
CA ALA A 217 -5.36 -11.88 -28.19
C ALA A 217 -6.31 -10.65 -28.11
N SER A 218 -6.01 -9.71 -27.22
CA SER A 218 -6.75 -8.43 -27.09
C SER A 218 -6.36 -7.38 -28.14
N GLY A 219 -5.26 -7.62 -28.89
CA GLY A 219 -4.75 -6.77 -29.95
C GLY A 219 -3.55 -5.92 -29.49
N LEU A 220 -2.48 -5.97 -30.28
CA LEU A 220 -1.26 -5.19 -30.03
C LEU A 220 -1.23 -3.83 -30.75
N ASP A 221 -2.12 -3.60 -31.70
CA ASP A 221 -2.24 -2.35 -32.48
C ASP A 221 -0.90 -1.85 -33.04
N GLY A 222 -0.08 -2.77 -33.54
CA GLY A 222 1.23 -2.47 -34.14
C GLY A 222 2.39 -2.37 -33.14
N VAL A 223 2.16 -2.58 -31.84
CA VAL A 223 3.22 -2.59 -30.82
C VAL A 223 4.07 -3.85 -30.92
N VAL A 224 5.39 -3.69 -30.97
CA VAL A 224 6.35 -4.83 -30.97
C VAL A 224 6.60 -5.26 -29.52
N LEU A 225 6.27 -6.51 -29.19
CA LEU A 225 6.52 -7.12 -27.89
C LEU A 225 7.75 -8.02 -27.94
N THR A 226 8.80 -7.69 -27.18
CA THR A 226 10.06 -8.44 -27.11
C THR A 226 10.25 -9.10 -25.74
N GLU A 227 10.93 -10.25 -25.71
CA GLU A 227 11.24 -11.00 -24.50
C GLU A 227 12.74 -11.19 -24.31
N GLU A 228 13.22 -10.90 -23.11
CA GLU A 228 14.62 -11.09 -22.68
C GLU A 228 14.59 -11.89 -21.37
N PHE A 229 14.57 -13.21 -21.46
CA PHE A 229 14.40 -14.09 -20.30
C PHE A 229 15.71 -14.75 -19.89
N ASP A 230 15.98 -14.75 -18.59
CA ASP A 230 17.00 -15.58 -17.97
C ASP A 230 16.43 -16.99 -17.71
N PRO A 231 16.84 -18.01 -18.47
CA PRO A 231 16.28 -19.36 -18.35
C PRO A 231 16.68 -20.09 -17.05
N SER A 232 17.64 -19.56 -16.30
CA SER A 232 18.16 -20.16 -15.07
C SER A 232 17.37 -19.80 -13.82
N LEU A 233 16.34 -18.98 -13.94
CA LEU A 233 15.55 -18.53 -12.79
C LEU A 233 14.83 -19.68 -12.10
N PRO A 234 14.93 -19.78 -10.77
CA PRO A 234 14.14 -20.73 -10.00
C PRO A 234 12.66 -20.35 -10.00
N ASP A 235 11.82 -21.30 -9.62
CA ASP A 235 10.41 -21.06 -9.42
C ASP A 235 10.20 -20.05 -8.28
N ILE A 236 9.12 -19.27 -8.38
CA ILE A 236 8.76 -18.23 -7.42
C ILE A 236 7.62 -18.69 -6.51
N ARG A 237 7.56 -18.11 -5.31
CA ARG A 237 6.42 -18.24 -4.42
C ARG A 237 5.40 -17.14 -4.73
N ALA A 238 4.30 -17.51 -5.40
CA ALA A 238 3.27 -16.57 -5.80
C ALA A 238 1.91 -17.23 -5.97
N SER A 239 0.83 -16.46 -6.01
CA SER A 239 -0.44 -16.88 -6.57
C SER A 239 -0.38 -16.69 -8.09
N ASN A 240 -0.65 -17.76 -8.85
CA ASN A 240 -0.64 -17.69 -10.31
C ASN A 240 -1.67 -16.67 -10.84
N GLU A 241 -2.84 -16.57 -10.21
CA GLU A 241 -3.89 -15.64 -10.60
C GLU A 241 -3.46 -14.18 -10.34
N MET A 242 -2.90 -13.89 -9.17
CA MET A 242 -2.40 -12.55 -8.83
C MET A 242 -1.26 -12.14 -9.77
N LEU A 243 -0.33 -13.05 -10.04
CA LEU A 243 0.79 -12.79 -10.96
C LEU A 243 0.29 -12.51 -12.38
N MET A 244 -0.64 -13.32 -12.87
CA MET A 244 -1.28 -13.10 -14.19
C MET A 244 -1.94 -11.73 -14.27
N GLN A 245 -2.71 -11.35 -13.25
CA GLN A 245 -3.39 -10.06 -13.20
C GLN A 245 -2.40 -8.88 -13.18
N VAL A 246 -1.31 -9.00 -12.41
CA VAL A 246 -0.23 -8.02 -12.37
C VAL A 246 0.42 -7.85 -13.75
N LEU A 247 0.79 -8.95 -14.39
CA LEU A 247 1.45 -8.94 -15.69
C LEU A 247 0.55 -8.37 -16.79
N ILE A 248 -0.73 -8.78 -16.84
CA ILE A 248 -1.70 -8.26 -17.81
C ILE A 248 -1.88 -6.74 -17.62
N ASN A 249 -2.07 -6.26 -16.39
CA ASN A 249 -2.21 -4.83 -16.12
C ASN A 249 -0.98 -4.01 -16.55
N LEU A 250 0.23 -4.50 -16.25
CA LEU A 250 1.45 -3.79 -16.63
C LEU A 250 1.67 -3.81 -18.14
N MET A 251 1.48 -4.96 -18.80
CA MET A 251 1.62 -5.06 -20.26
C MET A 251 0.61 -4.21 -21.01
N THR A 252 -0.66 -4.21 -20.58
CA THR A 252 -1.70 -3.36 -21.17
C THR A 252 -1.35 -1.89 -21.02
N ASN A 253 -0.90 -1.46 -19.83
CA ASN A 253 -0.48 -0.09 -19.60
C ASN A 253 0.73 0.29 -20.47
N ALA A 254 1.70 -0.60 -20.64
CA ALA A 254 2.89 -0.40 -21.45
C ALA A 254 2.53 -0.28 -22.94
N ILE A 255 1.65 -1.15 -23.45
CA ILE A 255 1.15 -1.09 -24.83
C ILE A 255 0.41 0.22 -25.08
N GLU A 256 -0.49 0.62 -24.21
CA GLU A 256 -1.21 1.89 -24.33
C GLU A 256 -0.25 3.09 -24.33
N ALA A 257 0.76 3.10 -23.45
CA ALA A 257 1.73 4.19 -23.38
C ALA A 257 2.62 4.26 -24.62
N SER A 258 3.03 3.11 -25.17
CA SER A 258 3.92 3.05 -26.34
C SER A 258 3.25 3.50 -27.64
N ARG A 259 1.91 3.44 -27.76
CA ARG A 259 1.17 3.81 -28.99
C ARG A 259 1.44 5.23 -29.50
N SER A 260 1.88 6.14 -28.62
CA SER A 260 2.25 7.51 -29.01
C SER A 260 3.61 7.61 -29.69
N ASN A 261 4.40 6.54 -29.73
CA ASN A 261 5.71 6.51 -30.36
C ASN A 261 5.59 6.09 -31.83
N GLU A 262 6.50 6.55 -32.70
CA GLU A 262 6.56 6.18 -34.11
C GLU A 262 6.87 4.68 -34.33
N ALA A 263 7.67 4.10 -33.45
CA ALA A 263 8.00 2.67 -33.40
C ALA A 263 7.63 2.09 -32.04
N PRO A 264 6.34 1.81 -31.80
CA PRO A 264 5.86 1.41 -30.48
C PRO A 264 6.41 0.05 -30.08
N ALA A 265 7.03 -0.03 -28.91
CA ALA A 265 7.69 -1.24 -28.42
C ALA A 265 7.51 -1.42 -26.90
N VAL A 266 7.32 -2.68 -26.53
CA VAL A 266 7.28 -3.12 -25.13
C VAL A 266 8.27 -4.27 -24.96
N ARG A 267 9.01 -4.25 -23.85
CA ARG A 267 10.01 -5.27 -23.53
C ARG A 267 9.67 -5.93 -22.21
N LEU A 268 9.65 -7.26 -22.22
CA LEU A 268 9.54 -8.10 -21.03
C LEU A 268 10.91 -8.69 -20.72
N ARG A 269 11.44 -8.40 -19.53
CA ARG A 269 12.73 -8.95 -19.08
C ARG A 269 12.54 -9.68 -17.76
N THR A 270 13.23 -10.81 -17.62
CA THR A 270 13.38 -11.50 -16.34
C THR A 270 14.85 -11.68 -16.03
N ARG A 271 15.26 -11.50 -14.78
CA ARG A 271 16.64 -11.72 -14.33
C ARG A 271 16.71 -12.04 -12.84
N PHE A 272 17.85 -12.61 -12.45
CA PHE A 272 18.23 -12.74 -11.06
C PHE A 272 18.87 -11.43 -10.60
N ALA A 273 18.28 -10.75 -9.59
CA ALA A 273 18.75 -9.49 -9.04
C ALA A 273 19.13 -9.67 -7.58
N SER A 274 20.43 -9.68 -7.29
CA SER A 274 20.91 -9.74 -5.89
C SER A 274 20.84 -8.37 -5.20
N GLY A 275 20.67 -8.37 -3.88
CA GLY A 275 20.75 -7.17 -3.05
C GLY A 275 19.43 -6.47 -2.74
N ILE A 276 18.29 -6.98 -3.25
CA ILE A 276 16.97 -6.46 -2.87
C ILE A 276 16.33 -7.42 -1.87
N ALA A 277 15.89 -6.87 -0.75
CA ALA A 277 15.18 -7.61 0.28
C ALA A 277 14.04 -6.78 0.86
N LEU A 278 13.00 -7.46 1.32
CA LEU A 278 11.90 -6.89 2.07
C LEU A 278 12.14 -7.12 3.57
N LEU A 279 12.07 -6.06 4.36
CA LEU A 279 12.12 -6.20 5.81
C LEU A 279 10.73 -6.58 6.32
N ASP A 280 10.56 -7.83 6.74
CA ASP A 280 9.38 -8.25 7.50
C ASP A 280 9.48 -7.68 8.93
N ARG A 281 8.83 -6.54 9.15
CA ARG A 281 8.86 -5.85 10.43
C ARG A 281 8.22 -6.65 11.56
N ALA A 282 7.29 -7.56 11.26
CA ALA A 282 6.62 -8.37 12.27
C ALA A 282 7.53 -9.48 12.80
N ARG A 283 8.46 -9.97 11.96
CA ARG A 283 9.38 -11.06 12.30
C ARG A 283 10.82 -10.59 12.48
N GLY A 284 11.13 -9.33 12.15
CA GLY A 284 12.51 -8.81 12.16
C GLY A 284 13.44 -9.49 11.14
N LEU A 285 12.88 -10.19 10.16
CA LEU A 285 13.63 -10.96 9.17
C LEU A 285 13.67 -10.19 7.85
N SER A 286 14.82 -10.25 7.18
CA SER A 286 14.98 -9.74 5.81
C SER A 286 14.72 -10.88 4.83
N VAL A 287 13.68 -10.74 4.01
CA VAL A 287 13.32 -11.72 2.96
C VAL A 287 13.93 -11.27 1.65
N PRO A 288 14.87 -12.03 1.06
CA PRO A 288 15.44 -11.71 -0.24
C PRO A 288 14.38 -11.76 -1.35
N LEU A 289 14.45 -10.80 -2.27
CA LEU A 289 13.58 -10.72 -3.46
C LEU A 289 14.43 -10.77 -4.74
N PRO A 290 15.09 -11.92 -5.04
CA PRO A 290 16.07 -11.96 -6.10
C PRO A 290 15.46 -12.10 -7.51
N ILE A 291 14.17 -12.37 -7.64
CA ILE A 291 13.55 -12.53 -8.95
C ILE A 291 12.97 -11.22 -9.42
N GLU A 292 13.59 -10.64 -10.45
CA GLU A 292 13.12 -9.40 -11.06
C GLU A 292 12.39 -9.69 -12.37
N ILE A 293 11.21 -9.05 -12.51
CA ILE A 293 10.43 -8.99 -13.74
C ILE A 293 10.35 -7.52 -14.12
N THR A 294 10.76 -7.17 -15.32
CA THR A 294 10.65 -5.82 -15.85
C THR A 294 9.67 -5.80 -17.02
N VAL A 295 8.71 -4.91 -16.97
CA VAL A 295 7.87 -4.50 -18.12
C VAL A 295 8.30 -3.09 -18.49
N ALA A 296 8.83 -2.92 -19.69
CA ALA A 296 9.34 -1.65 -20.17
C ALA A 296 8.58 -1.19 -21.41
N ASP A 297 8.24 0.08 -21.50
CA ASP A 297 7.65 0.73 -22.67
C ASP A 297 8.51 1.89 -23.15
N ASN A 298 8.47 2.16 -24.45
CA ASN A 298 9.14 3.31 -25.06
C ASN A 298 8.20 4.51 -25.24
N GLY A 299 7.13 4.60 -24.44
CA GLY A 299 6.19 5.72 -24.46
C GLY A 299 6.79 7.04 -23.92
N PRO A 300 5.97 8.08 -23.75
CA PRO A 300 6.42 9.41 -23.34
C PRO A 300 6.93 9.48 -21.88
N GLY A 301 6.79 8.42 -21.12
CA GLY A 301 7.11 8.40 -19.68
C GLY A 301 5.90 8.73 -18.81
N ILE A 302 6.18 8.91 -17.53
CA ILE A 302 5.16 9.22 -16.51
C ILE A 302 5.12 10.73 -16.32
N ASP A 303 3.91 11.29 -16.37
CA ASP A 303 3.69 12.71 -16.07
C ASP A 303 4.24 13.06 -14.67
N PRO A 304 5.11 14.06 -14.53
CA PRO A 304 5.65 14.49 -13.25
C PRO A 304 4.59 14.79 -12.19
N ALA A 305 3.42 15.29 -12.60
CA ALA A 305 2.33 15.63 -11.69
C ALA A 305 1.71 14.42 -10.97
N VAL A 306 1.81 13.22 -11.55
CA VAL A 306 1.23 11.99 -10.97
C VAL A 306 2.30 11.01 -10.49
N ARG A 307 3.58 11.29 -10.71
CA ARG A 307 4.69 10.35 -10.45
C ARG A 307 4.74 9.86 -9.01
N ASP A 308 4.61 10.76 -8.05
CA ASP A 308 4.71 10.43 -6.62
C ASP A 308 3.49 9.67 -6.10
N HIS A 309 2.35 9.79 -6.79
CA HIS A 309 1.07 9.18 -6.46
C HIS A 309 0.64 8.08 -7.41
N LEU A 310 1.54 7.62 -8.28
CA LEU A 310 1.26 6.70 -9.39
C LEU A 310 0.55 5.40 -8.98
N PHE A 311 0.81 4.92 -7.78
CA PHE A 311 0.22 3.71 -7.22
C PHE A 311 -0.97 3.97 -6.30
N GLU A 312 -1.44 5.20 -6.19
CA GLU A 312 -2.64 5.53 -5.42
C GLU A 312 -3.90 5.27 -6.26
N PRO A 313 -4.99 4.81 -5.64
CA PRO A 313 -6.25 4.61 -6.35
C PRO A 313 -6.76 5.92 -6.97
N PHE A 314 -7.36 5.83 -8.15
CA PHE A 314 -7.96 6.92 -8.92
C PHE A 314 -6.96 7.96 -9.46
N VAL A 315 -5.66 7.75 -9.32
CA VAL A 315 -4.63 8.60 -9.92
C VAL A 315 -4.37 8.14 -11.35
N THR A 316 -4.57 9.04 -12.32
CA THR A 316 -4.34 8.78 -13.74
C THR A 316 -4.13 10.06 -14.52
N SER A 317 -3.22 10.03 -15.51
CA SER A 317 -3.05 11.09 -16.52
C SER A 317 -3.84 10.82 -17.81
N LYS A 318 -4.47 9.63 -17.92
CA LYS A 318 -5.22 9.22 -19.11
C LYS A 318 -6.65 9.76 -19.05
N LYS A 319 -7.16 10.33 -20.18
CA LYS A 319 -8.52 10.88 -20.29
C LYS A 319 -9.66 9.87 -19.94
N HIS A 320 -9.45 8.59 -20.23
CA HIS A 320 -10.41 7.51 -19.97
C HIS A 320 -9.85 6.47 -18.98
N GLY A 321 -8.72 6.75 -18.37
CA GLY A 321 -8.10 5.89 -17.38
C GLY A 321 -8.86 5.93 -16.05
N GLN A 322 -9.04 4.77 -15.41
CA GLN A 322 -9.74 4.63 -14.14
C GLN A 322 -8.84 4.87 -12.92
N GLY A 323 -7.50 4.85 -13.13
CA GLY A 323 -6.53 5.03 -12.06
C GLY A 323 -6.48 3.89 -11.03
N LEU A 324 -7.06 2.72 -11.33
CA LEU A 324 -7.10 1.58 -10.40
C LEU A 324 -6.06 0.50 -10.74
N GLY A 325 -5.60 0.41 -11.98
CA GLY A 325 -4.75 -0.67 -12.45
C GLY A 325 -3.42 -0.77 -11.70
N LEU A 326 -2.70 0.35 -11.54
CA LEU A 326 -1.40 0.36 -10.84
C LEU A 326 -1.55 0.25 -9.32
N ALA A 327 -2.63 0.78 -8.73
CA ALA A 327 -2.97 0.55 -7.33
C ALA A 327 -3.19 -0.94 -7.06
N LEU A 328 -3.92 -1.63 -7.94
CA LEU A 328 -4.14 -3.07 -7.86
C LEU A 328 -2.84 -3.85 -8.03
N VAL A 329 -1.99 -3.47 -8.98
CA VAL A 329 -0.66 -4.08 -9.16
C VAL A 329 0.17 -3.99 -7.88
N ARG A 330 0.26 -2.79 -7.26
CA ARG A 330 0.99 -2.60 -6.01
C ARG A 330 0.45 -3.48 -4.89
N LYS A 331 -0.88 -3.58 -4.76
CA LYS A 331 -1.53 -4.45 -3.77
C LYS A 331 -1.19 -5.91 -4.01
N LEU A 332 -1.42 -6.43 -5.22
CA LEU A 332 -1.19 -7.84 -5.53
C LEU A 332 0.29 -8.24 -5.39
N VAL A 333 1.22 -7.38 -5.79
CA VAL A 333 2.66 -7.60 -5.59
C VAL A 333 3.00 -7.67 -4.10
N ARG A 334 2.43 -6.79 -3.27
CA ARG A 334 2.60 -6.82 -1.82
C ARG A 334 1.99 -8.08 -1.20
N ASP A 335 0.83 -8.51 -1.67
CA ASP A 335 0.16 -9.73 -1.19
C ASP A 335 0.95 -11.02 -1.54
N MET A 336 1.82 -10.95 -2.55
CA MET A 336 2.82 -11.97 -2.91
C MET A 336 4.18 -11.79 -2.21
N ASP A 337 4.26 -10.99 -1.14
CA ASP A 337 5.49 -10.63 -0.43
C ASP A 337 6.56 -10.00 -1.34
N GLY A 338 6.15 -9.34 -2.41
CA GLY A 338 7.01 -8.71 -3.40
C GLY A 338 7.10 -7.19 -3.25
N ARG A 339 7.88 -6.59 -4.14
CA ARG A 339 8.05 -5.14 -4.26
C ARG A 339 7.91 -4.70 -5.70
N ILE A 340 7.22 -3.60 -5.95
CA ILE A 340 7.18 -2.92 -7.25
C ILE A 340 7.88 -1.57 -7.16
N SER A 341 8.59 -1.22 -8.22
CA SER A 341 9.21 0.08 -8.42
C SER A 341 9.11 0.50 -9.89
N HIS A 342 9.37 1.77 -10.17
CA HIS A 342 9.45 2.29 -11.53
C HIS A 342 10.65 3.23 -11.67
N ASP A 343 11.16 3.34 -12.87
CA ASP A 343 12.17 4.33 -13.26
C ASP A 343 12.05 4.67 -14.74
N ARG A 344 12.71 5.76 -15.13
CA ARG A 344 12.86 6.18 -16.53
C ARG A 344 14.34 6.08 -16.91
N ASP A 345 14.62 5.33 -17.96
CA ASP A 345 15.91 5.41 -18.64
C ASP A 345 15.87 6.58 -19.63
N GLU A 346 16.39 7.73 -19.21
CA GLU A 346 16.39 8.95 -20.02
C GLU A 346 17.21 8.81 -21.31
N ARG A 347 18.25 7.95 -21.32
CA ARG A 347 19.10 7.74 -22.49
C ARG A 347 18.44 6.83 -23.53
N GLY A 348 17.83 5.77 -23.06
CA GLY A 348 17.16 4.80 -23.91
C GLY A 348 15.70 5.16 -24.23
N GLY A 349 15.12 6.13 -23.51
CA GLY A 349 13.72 6.53 -23.67
C GLY A 349 12.73 5.47 -23.17
N TRP A 350 13.13 4.61 -22.21
CA TRP A 350 12.30 3.53 -21.70
C TRP A 350 11.75 3.85 -20.31
N THR A 351 10.46 3.61 -20.11
CA THR A 351 9.83 3.58 -18.77
C THR A 351 9.81 2.14 -18.30
N ASN A 352 10.38 1.87 -17.13
CA ASN A 352 10.48 0.52 -16.60
C ASN A 352 9.62 0.38 -15.36
N PHE A 353 8.77 -0.64 -15.33
CA PHE A 353 8.13 -1.12 -14.10
C PHE A 353 8.81 -2.43 -13.70
N ARG A 354 9.39 -2.45 -12.49
CA ARG A 354 10.11 -3.62 -11.96
C ARG A 354 9.38 -4.23 -10.78
N ILE A 355 9.17 -5.52 -10.85
CA ILE A 355 8.61 -6.33 -9.78
C ILE A 355 9.72 -7.23 -9.25
N HIS A 356 9.86 -7.29 -7.94
CA HIS A 356 10.78 -8.21 -7.26
C HIS A 356 9.97 -9.17 -6.41
N LEU A 357 10.23 -10.47 -6.56
CA LEU A 357 9.49 -11.54 -5.89
C LEU A 357 10.46 -12.49 -5.16
N PRO A 358 9.98 -13.17 -4.09
CA PRO A 358 10.74 -14.19 -3.40
C PRO A 358 10.80 -15.49 -4.21
N VAL A 359 11.88 -16.24 -4.04
CA VAL A 359 12.01 -17.60 -4.56
C VAL A 359 11.09 -18.54 -3.77
N ALA A 360 10.53 -19.55 -4.44
CA ALA A 360 9.87 -20.64 -3.77
C ALA A 360 10.91 -21.39 -2.93
N GLN A 361 10.76 -21.37 -1.60
CA GLN A 361 11.59 -22.23 -0.75
C GLN A 361 11.23 -23.70 -1.03
N THR A 362 12.18 -24.46 -1.52
CA THR A 362 12.07 -25.91 -1.53
C THR A 362 12.02 -26.39 -0.08
N ALA A 363 11.12 -27.34 0.23
CA ALA A 363 10.88 -27.84 1.59
C ALA A 363 12.12 -28.51 2.27
N ASP A 364 13.27 -28.47 1.62
CA ASP A 364 14.49 -29.19 2.01
C ASP A 364 15.68 -28.31 2.44
N GLU A 365 15.53 -26.96 2.52
CA GLU A 365 16.60 -26.18 3.11
C GLU A 365 16.45 -26.15 4.64
N PRO A 366 17.43 -26.69 5.39
CA PRO A 366 17.41 -26.62 6.85
C PRO A 366 17.45 -25.14 7.28
N LYS A 367 16.53 -24.77 8.17
CA LYS A 367 16.54 -23.47 8.84
C LYS A 367 17.98 -23.23 9.35
N PRO A 368 18.58 -22.04 9.10
CA PRO A 368 19.90 -21.76 9.66
C PRO A 368 19.81 -21.86 11.18
N LYS A 369 20.51 -22.83 11.75
CA LYS A 369 20.69 -22.96 13.19
C LYS A 369 21.47 -21.76 13.67
N ILE A 370 20.83 -20.89 14.46
CA ILE A 370 21.46 -19.79 15.21
C ILE A 370 22.14 -20.40 16.44
N GLU A 371 23.13 -21.26 16.26
CA GLU A 371 23.84 -21.88 17.40
C GLU A 371 25.36 -21.97 17.24
N GLU A 372 26.00 -21.35 16.23
CA GLU A 372 27.46 -21.45 16.07
C GLU A 372 28.19 -20.11 15.81
N ILE A 373 27.76 -19.01 16.42
CA ILE A 373 28.57 -17.77 16.46
C ILE A 373 28.66 -17.26 17.92
N LEU A 374 28.96 -18.14 18.86
CA LEU A 374 29.41 -17.78 20.22
C LEU A 374 30.26 -18.94 20.75
N THR A 375 31.45 -19.08 20.17
CA THR A 375 32.61 -19.71 20.82
C THR A 375 33.88 -18.97 20.37
#